data_c82045cab57bb62e324a516fb344f16e
#
_entry.id   c82045cab57bb62e324a516fb344f16e
#
_cell.length_a   1.000
_cell.length_b   1.000
_cell.length_c   1.000
_cell.angle_alpha   90.00
_cell.angle_beta   90.00
_cell.angle_gamma   90.00
#
_symmetry.space_group_name_H-M   'P 1'
#
loop_
_entity.id
_entity.type
_entity.pdbx_description
1 polymer ?
#
loop_
_entity_poly.entity_id
_entity_poly.type
_entity_poly.pdbx_seq_one_letter_code
_entity_poly.pdbx_strand_id
1 'polypeptide(L)'
;MKRLLILIVLTLLVLGSLLAYSRTQVGHMTLLAVAEKDGGVLEGSTADLTLTLQPGTGRVFLDTQPASKLDTQMSTRLAKNIACKFVGADCSHYDFFYTITSGSVIIGGPSASSSVALLTAAMLKGIPLRTDIAFTGTISSGNLVGSVAGIQKKIDAAAGAHLQTVLIPAGSRFVPENELTANATDASAATIDLVAYGHTKGVIIIEVSRLDEAFEQFTGKKIATPAVPLKINKQYQKTMQVLGLSLCERSAGLQKNTAKLLIGFNELNQTNLKQIAEAQEIGFNLTLRGQDAYNAGAYYSAASFCFGANVAYKGILYRLQHGTKKELKDLFSKIAADIIKLNAKVNAYPITTITDLQAYMIVKERLIEANDRLVELNKQLPDLSDDDVAGQLGLVVERTYSALAWSAFFNASGRTFEMNNESLRDSCDKKLSETLEFYQYANLLYPNLLAEAKRQMEKATGFQHHGNYALCLFKAAIAKAQINILLSTATLKETELAPFVDNKIAAAEEAVARQQQEDIFPVLGYSYVEYAKSLRDENPVSALLYTEYALELSNLDDYLRPTLSSRTLIRTEVVLIFVAGILIGLLCAEVYHQLRTIAHNRKTRKKRT
;
A
#
# COMPACT_ATOMS: atom_id res chain seq x y z
N MET A 1 -60.13 14.78 -6.79
CA MET A 1 -59.78 13.36 -7.03
C MET A 1 -58.45 13.20 -7.81
N LYS A 2 -58.21 13.78 -8.99
CA LYS A 2 -56.93 13.59 -9.73
C LYS A 2 -55.67 14.02 -8.93
N ARG A 3 -55.72 15.20 -8.26
CA ARG A 3 -54.59 15.71 -7.44
C ARG A 3 -54.28 14.81 -6.23
N LEU A 4 -55.31 14.28 -5.57
CA LEU A 4 -55.17 13.35 -4.45
C LEU A 4 -54.51 12.04 -4.90
N LEU A 5 -54.94 11.51 -6.04
CA LEU A 5 -54.35 10.28 -6.60
C LEU A 5 -52.86 10.44 -6.94
N ILE A 6 -52.50 11.59 -7.53
CA ILE A 6 -51.09 11.90 -7.86
C ILE A 6 -50.23 12.02 -6.59
N LEU A 7 -50.72 12.68 -5.54
CA LEU A 7 -50.04 12.80 -4.26
C LEU A 7 -49.86 11.44 -3.57
N ILE A 8 -50.85 10.57 -3.61
CA ILE A 8 -50.76 9.20 -3.07
C ILE A 8 -49.68 8.39 -3.83
N VAL A 9 -49.70 8.47 -5.16
CA VAL A 9 -48.70 7.74 -5.97
C VAL A 9 -47.28 8.24 -5.71
N LEU A 10 -47.07 9.57 -5.64
CA LEU A 10 -45.77 10.16 -5.32
C LEU A 10 -45.30 9.77 -3.90
N THR A 11 -46.19 9.79 -2.91
CA THR A 11 -45.88 9.41 -1.54
C THR A 11 -45.52 7.92 -1.45
N LEU A 12 -46.24 7.06 -2.16
CA LEU A 12 -45.93 5.61 -2.24
C LEU A 12 -44.62 5.35 -2.94
N LEU A 13 -44.26 6.10 -3.99
CA LEU A 13 -42.98 5.97 -4.69
C LEU A 13 -41.81 6.38 -3.77
N VAL A 14 -41.94 7.47 -3.03
CA VAL A 14 -40.90 7.91 -2.10
C VAL A 14 -40.79 6.98 -0.89
N LEU A 15 -41.89 6.50 -0.33
CA LEU A 15 -41.87 5.47 0.72
C LEU A 15 -41.31 4.14 0.21
N GLY A 16 -41.63 3.75 -1.00
CA GLY A 16 -41.07 2.56 -1.65
C GLY A 16 -39.55 2.66 -1.85
N SER A 17 -39.04 3.84 -2.21
CA SER A 17 -37.58 4.08 -2.33
C SER A 17 -36.90 4.05 -0.97
N LEU A 18 -37.50 4.57 0.10
CA LEU A 18 -36.98 4.48 1.47
C LEU A 18 -36.95 3.05 1.99
N LEU A 19 -37.97 2.24 1.71
CA LEU A 19 -38.01 0.82 2.08
C LEU A 19 -37.01 -0.03 1.29
N ALA A 20 -36.77 0.28 0.02
CA ALA A 20 -35.76 -0.38 -0.78
C ALA A 20 -34.33 -0.09 -0.28
N TYR A 21 -34.09 1.11 0.25
CA TYR A 21 -32.80 1.53 0.83
C TYR A 21 -32.50 0.83 2.17
N SER A 22 -33.50 0.38 2.91
CA SER A 22 -33.32 -0.29 4.21
C SER A 22 -33.11 -1.80 4.12
N ARG A 23 -32.91 -2.37 2.93
CA ARG A 23 -32.86 -3.83 2.77
C ARG A 23 -31.52 -4.36 3.24
N THR A 24 -31.53 -5.19 4.28
CA THR A 24 -30.41 -6.03 4.70
C THR A 24 -30.09 -7.03 3.58
N GLN A 25 -28.82 -7.11 3.19
CA GLN A 25 -28.31 -8.05 2.22
C GLN A 25 -27.42 -9.07 2.93
N VAL A 26 -27.52 -10.34 2.56
CA VAL A 26 -26.70 -11.42 3.11
C VAL A 26 -26.03 -12.17 1.97
N GLY A 27 -24.74 -12.43 2.10
CA GLY A 27 -23.93 -13.20 1.16
C GLY A 27 -23.07 -14.23 1.89
N HIS A 28 -22.74 -15.32 1.20
CA HIS A 28 -21.99 -16.45 1.75
C HIS A 28 -20.86 -16.85 0.81
N MET A 29 -19.76 -17.36 1.39
CA MET A 29 -18.64 -17.91 0.66
C MET A 29 -17.89 -18.94 1.51
N THR A 30 -17.46 -20.05 0.89
CA THR A 30 -16.62 -21.05 1.55
C THR A 30 -15.15 -20.59 1.54
N LEU A 31 -14.53 -20.60 2.71
CA LEU A 31 -13.11 -20.33 2.90
C LEU A 31 -12.32 -21.64 3.00
N LEU A 32 -11.05 -21.59 2.63
CA LEU A 32 -10.09 -22.68 2.81
C LEU A 32 -9.09 -22.33 3.90
N ALA A 33 -8.91 -23.23 4.86
CA ALA A 33 -8.03 -23.06 6.00
C ALA A 33 -7.12 -24.29 6.19
N VAL A 34 -6.09 -24.13 7.01
CA VAL A 34 -5.28 -25.22 7.55
C VAL A 34 -5.47 -25.23 9.05
N ALA A 35 -5.85 -26.35 9.58
CA ALA A 35 -6.07 -26.57 11.01
C ALA A 35 -5.02 -27.51 11.57
N GLU A 36 -4.57 -27.27 12.78
CA GLU A 36 -3.74 -28.19 13.55
C GLU A 36 -4.66 -29.13 14.34
N LYS A 37 -4.51 -30.43 14.11
CA LYS A 37 -5.18 -31.48 14.89
C LYS A 37 -4.30 -31.97 16.04
N ASP A 38 -4.89 -32.78 16.89
CA ASP A 38 -4.21 -33.44 18.01
C ASP A 38 -2.92 -34.13 17.52
N GLY A 39 -1.79 -33.80 18.16
CA GLY A 39 -0.48 -34.33 17.80
C GLY A 39 0.32 -33.46 16.80
N GLY A 40 -0.13 -32.23 16.48
CA GLY A 40 0.61 -31.30 15.63
C GLY A 40 0.48 -31.55 14.12
N VAL A 41 -0.47 -32.41 13.72
CA VAL A 41 -0.71 -32.72 12.31
C VAL A 41 -1.54 -31.61 11.67
N LEU A 42 -0.99 -31.00 10.61
CA LEU A 42 -1.68 -29.97 9.82
C LEU A 42 -2.57 -30.59 8.76
N GLU A 43 -3.87 -30.27 8.79
CA GLU A 43 -4.87 -30.76 7.86
C GLU A 43 -5.65 -29.60 7.25
N GLY A 44 -6.06 -29.78 5.98
CA GLY A 44 -6.93 -28.84 5.31
C GLY A 44 -8.34 -28.88 5.87
N SER A 45 -8.94 -27.71 6.07
CA SER A 45 -10.31 -27.55 6.54
C SER A 45 -11.04 -26.46 5.77
N THR A 46 -12.37 -26.45 5.85
CA THR A 46 -13.20 -25.36 5.34
C THR A 46 -13.75 -24.52 6.48
N ALA A 47 -14.09 -23.29 6.17
CA ALA A 47 -14.84 -22.40 7.05
C ALA A 47 -15.90 -21.66 6.25
N ASP A 48 -16.98 -21.25 6.90
CA ASP A 48 -18.04 -20.50 6.28
C ASP A 48 -17.92 -19.01 6.60
N LEU A 49 -17.84 -18.18 5.55
CA LEU A 49 -17.87 -16.73 5.63
C LEU A 49 -19.26 -16.23 5.25
N THR A 50 -19.89 -15.53 6.17
CA THR A 50 -21.12 -14.79 5.92
C THR A 50 -20.87 -13.31 6.04
N LEU A 51 -21.37 -12.51 5.09
CA LEU A 51 -21.39 -11.06 5.15
C LEU A 51 -22.82 -10.57 5.16
N THR A 52 -23.19 -9.79 6.17
CA THR A 52 -24.44 -9.05 6.22
C THR A 52 -24.13 -7.56 6.05
N LEU A 53 -24.74 -6.94 5.03
CA LEU A 53 -24.71 -5.50 4.81
C LEU A 53 -25.98 -4.87 5.33
N GLN A 54 -25.83 -3.82 6.15
CA GLN A 54 -26.94 -3.01 6.65
C GLN A 54 -26.62 -1.52 6.44
N PRO A 55 -27.64 -0.66 6.30
CA PRO A 55 -27.43 0.79 6.35
C PRO A 55 -26.68 1.17 7.62
N GLY A 56 -25.64 2.01 7.51
CA GLY A 56 -24.79 2.30 8.65
C GLY A 56 -23.83 3.46 8.42
N THR A 57 -22.65 3.37 9.04
CA THR A 57 -21.66 4.45 9.11
C THR A 57 -20.25 4.01 8.67
N GLY A 58 -20.13 2.91 7.96
CA GLY A 58 -18.87 2.37 7.46
C GLY A 58 -18.17 1.41 8.41
N ARG A 59 -18.82 1.01 9.51
CA ARG A 59 -18.19 0.17 10.53
C ARG A 59 -18.09 -1.29 10.10
N VAL A 60 -17.07 -1.97 10.63
CA VAL A 60 -16.84 -3.41 10.45
C VAL A 60 -17.02 -4.09 11.79
N PHE A 61 -17.91 -5.06 11.81
CA PHE A 61 -18.13 -5.97 12.92
C PHE A 61 -17.68 -7.36 12.48
N LEU A 62 -16.92 -8.04 13.33
CA LEU A 62 -16.46 -9.39 13.08
C LEU A 62 -16.88 -10.29 14.23
N ASP A 63 -17.65 -11.31 13.91
CA ASP A 63 -18.00 -12.41 14.79
C ASP A 63 -17.31 -13.69 14.28
N THR A 64 -16.69 -14.44 15.19
CA THR A 64 -15.94 -15.64 14.82
C THR A 64 -16.20 -16.77 15.80
N GLN A 65 -16.45 -17.96 15.27
CA GLN A 65 -16.62 -19.20 16.02
C GLN A 65 -15.68 -20.28 15.46
N PRO A 66 -14.61 -20.61 16.17
CA PRO A 66 -14.11 -20.09 17.47
C PRO A 66 -13.49 -18.70 17.37
N ALA A 67 -12.85 -18.23 18.45
CA ALA A 67 -12.19 -16.92 18.50
C ALA A 67 -11.13 -16.76 17.40
N SER A 68 -11.03 -15.56 16.84
CA SER A 68 -10.01 -15.21 15.85
C SER A 68 -8.81 -14.52 16.47
N LYS A 69 -7.68 -14.66 15.82
CA LYS A 69 -6.49 -13.86 16.09
C LYS A 69 -6.69 -12.41 15.62
N LEU A 70 -5.85 -11.50 16.11
CA LEU A 70 -5.90 -10.08 15.73
C LEU A 70 -5.68 -9.86 14.24
N ASP A 71 -4.83 -10.69 13.62
CA ASP A 71 -4.54 -10.68 12.20
C ASP A 71 -5.80 -10.82 11.32
N THR A 72 -6.71 -11.73 11.66
CA THR A 72 -7.98 -11.91 10.94
C THR A 72 -8.87 -10.67 11.03
N GLN A 73 -8.85 -9.96 12.16
CA GLN A 73 -9.64 -8.74 12.35
C GLN A 73 -9.12 -7.59 11.47
N MET A 74 -7.80 -7.43 11.40
CA MET A 74 -7.18 -6.36 10.63
C MET A 74 -7.29 -6.61 9.12
N SER A 75 -7.04 -7.83 8.67
CA SER A 75 -7.15 -8.21 7.26
C SER A 75 -8.58 -8.10 6.73
N THR A 76 -9.59 -8.40 7.56
CA THR A 76 -11.00 -8.19 7.21
C THR A 76 -11.32 -6.70 6.97
N ARG A 77 -10.80 -5.80 7.81
CA ARG A 77 -10.98 -4.34 7.63
C ARG A 77 -10.30 -3.82 6.37
N LEU A 78 -9.08 -4.26 6.12
CA LEU A 78 -8.34 -3.91 4.91
C LEU A 78 -9.06 -4.42 3.65
N ALA A 79 -9.48 -5.69 3.66
CA ALA A 79 -10.20 -6.33 2.55
C ALA A 79 -11.49 -5.57 2.20
N LYS A 80 -12.26 -5.15 3.21
CA LYS A 80 -13.45 -4.30 3.01
C LYS A 80 -13.09 -2.98 2.33
N ASN A 81 -12.05 -2.28 2.77
CA ASN A 81 -11.64 -1.00 2.16
C ASN A 81 -11.21 -1.18 0.71
N ILE A 82 -10.42 -2.21 0.43
CA ILE A 82 -10.01 -2.56 -0.94
C ILE A 82 -11.22 -2.87 -1.82
N ALA A 83 -12.17 -3.67 -1.33
CA ALA A 83 -13.39 -3.98 -2.06
C ALA A 83 -14.21 -2.73 -2.40
N CYS A 84 -14.38 -1.80 -1.45
CA CYS A 84 -15.08 -0.54 -1.66
C CYS A 84 -14.45 0.29 -2.79
N LYS A 85 -13.12 0.44 -2.76
CA LYS A 85 -12.37 1.13 -3.83
C LYS A 85 -12.48 0.40 -5.16
N PHE A 86 -12.34 -0.92 -5.15
CA PHE A 86 -12.40 -1.77 -6.33
C PHE A 86 -13.70 -1.60 -7.10
N VAL A 87 -14.83 -1.53 -6.40
CA VAL A 87 -16.15 -1.36 -7.04
C VAL A 87 -16.58 0.10 -7.16
N GLY A 88 -15.80 1.06 -6.66
CA GLY A 88 -16.13 2.49 -6.65
C GLY A 88 -17.36 2.83 -5.79
N ALA A 89 -17.58 2.10 -4.70
CA ALA A 89 -18.73 2.30 -3.82
C ALA A 89 -18.37 3.17 -2.62
N ASP A 90 -19.27 4.09 -2.26
CA ASP A 90 -19.17 4.80 -0.98
C ASP A 90 -19.68 3.92 0.16
N CYS A 91 -18.73 3.29 0.83
CA CYS A 91 -19.00 2.37 1.92
C CYS A 91 -19.33 3.04 3.26
N SER A 92 -19.29 4.38 3.33
CA SER A 92 -19.67 5.12 4.56
C SER A 92 -21.16 4.99 4.91
N HIS A 93 -21.96 4.49 3.97
CA HIS A 93 -23.41 4.30 4.14
C HIS A 93 -23.81 2.88 4.57
N TYR A 94 -22.86 1.95 4.73
CA TYR A 94 -23.11 0.56 5.13
C TYR A 94 -22.31 0.20 6.37
N ASP A 95 -22.91 -0.56 7.29
CA ASP A 95 -22.18 -1.34 8.29
C ASP A 95 -22.03 -2.78 7.80
N PHE A 96 -20.86 -3.37 8.03
CA PHE A 96 -20.43 -4.66 7.52
C PHE A 96 -20.32 -5.65 8.67
N PHE A 97 -21.16 -6.69 8.69
CA PHE A 97 -21.13 -7.74 9.69
C PHE A 97 -20.60 -9.02 9.06
N TYR A 98 -19.35 -9.34 9.36
CA TYR A 98 -18.71 -10.58 8.93
C TYR A 98 -18.85 -11.61 10.04
N THR A 99 -19.31 -12.82 9.68
CA THR A 99 -19.30 -13.98 10.56
C THR A 99 -18.46 -15.06 9.90
N ILE A 100 -17.49 -15.62 10.64
CA ILE A 100 -16.66 -16.73 10.18
C ILE A 100 -16.85 -17.89 11.16
N THR A 101 -17.34 -19.01 10.63
CA THR A 101 -17.54 -20.24 11.41
C THR A 101 -16.63 -21.34 10.89
N SER A 102 -15.86 -21.96 11.76
CA SER A 102 -14.93 -23.04 11.43
C SER A 102 -14.99 -24.16 12.48
N GLY A 103 -14.69 -25.37 12.06
CA GLY A 103 -14.47 -26.49 12.98
C GLY A 103 -13.09 -26.51 13.66
N SER A 104 -12.21 -25.52 13.36
CA SER A 104 -10.87 -25.40 13.94
C SER A 104 -10.92 -24.81 15.36
N VAL A 105 -9.83 -24.98 16.13
CA VAL A 105 -9.74 -24.44 17.51
C VAL A 105 -9.61 -22.91 17.52
N ILE A 106 -8.87 -22.34 16.56
CA ILE A 106 -8.64 -20.89 16.42
C ILE A 106 -8.64 -20.54 14.94
N ILE A 107 -9.29 -19.42 14.60
CA ILE A 107 -9.24 -18.84 13.24
C ILE A 107 -8.10 -17.83 13.19
N GLY A 108 -7.18 -17.97 12.24
CA GLY A 108 -6.04 -17.06 12.12
C GLY A 108 -5.43 -17.01 10.73
N GLY A 109 -4.68 -15.94 10.49
CA GLY A 109 -3.97 -15.66 9.26
C GLY A 109 -4.73 -14.79 8.26
N PRO A 110 -4.00 -14.00 7.46
CA PRO A 110 -4.59 -13.08 6.47
C PRO A 110 -5.07 -13.78 5.18
N SER A 111 -4.95 -15.10 5.10
CA SER A 111 -5.16 -15.87 3.86
C SER A 111 -6.60 -15.90 3.34
N ALA A 112 -7.57 -15.47 4.14
CA ALA A 112 -8.97 -15.32 3.76
C ALA A 112 -9.30 -13.92 3.23
N SER A 113 -8.37 -12.96 3.33
CA SER A 113 -8.67 -11.54 3.04
C SER A 113 -9.04 -11.29 1.58
N SER A 114 -8.50 -12.06 0.63
CA SER A 114 -8.94 -12.00 -0.78
C SER A 114 -10.40 -12.45 -0.96
N SER A 115 -10.82 -13.49 -0.26
CA SER A 115 -12.20 -13.97 -0.25
C SER A 115 -13.16 -12.95 0.39
N VAL A 116 -12.75 -12.34 1.50
CA VAL A 116 -13.50 -11.24 2.14
C VAL A 116 -13.70 -10.08 1.19
N ALA A 117 -12.63 -9.66 0.49
CA ALA A 117 -12.69 -8.58 -0.49
C ALA A 117 -13.63 -8.94 -1.65
N LEU A 118 -13.53 -10.16 -2.17
CA LEU A 118 -14.35 -10.63 -3.28
C LEU A 118 -15.84 -10.66 -2.91
N LEU A 119 -16.21 -11.27 -1.77
CA LEU A 119 -17.58 -11.32 -1.29
C LEU A 119 -18.15 -9.93 -1.08
N THR A 120 -17.36 -9.03 -0.47
CA THR A 120 -17.76 -7.64 -0.23
C THR A 120 -18.02 -6.91 -1.55
N ALA A 121 -17.14 -7.05 -2.53
CA ALA A 121 -17.26 -6.44 -3.85
C ALA A 121 -18.52 -6.95 -4.59
N ALA A 122 -18.77 -8.25 -4.54
CA ALA A 122 -19.93 -8.88 -5.18
C ALA A 122 -21.25 -8.40 -4.56
N MET A 123 -21.32 -8.33 -3.23
CA MET A 123 -22.50 -7.85 -2.53
C MET A 123 -22.77 -6.36 -2.79
N LEU A 124 -21.75 -5.50 -2.78
CA LEU A 124 -21.90 -4.08 -3.11
C LEU A 124 -22.39 -3.86 -4.55
N LYS A 125 -22.07 -4.78 -5.47
CA LYS A 125 -22.56 -4.77 -6.86
C LYS A 125 -23.90 -5.50 -7.03
N GLY A 126 -24.39 -6.20 -6.02
CA GLY A 126 -25.60 -7.03 -6.10
C GLY A 126 -25.43 -8.20 -7.09
N ILE A 127 -24.23 -8.77 -7.21
CA ILE A 127 -23.92 -9.86 -8.12
C ILE A 127 -23.74 -11.15 -7.31
N PRO A 128 -24.46 -12.22 -7.63
CA PRO A 128 -24.30 -13.50 -6.95
C PRO A 128 -22.95 -14.15 -7.30
N LEU A 129 -22.34 -14.83 -6.32
CA LEU A 129 -21.14 -15.61 -6.48
C LEU A 129 -21.48 -17.08 -6.80
N ARG A 130 -20.63 -17.72 -7.59
CA ARG A 130 -20.62 -19.18 -7.73
C ARG A 130 -20.22 -19.82 -6.40
N THR A 131 -20.89 -20.90 -6.03
CA THR A 131 -20.69 -21.62 -4.77
C THR A 131 -19.77 -22.84 -4.90
N ASP A 132 -19.39 -23.21 -6.11
CA ASP A 132 -18.50 -24.33 -6.43
C ASP A 132 -17.04 -23.92 -6.58
N ILE A 133 -16.71 -22.65 -6.27
CA ILE A 133 -15.36 -22.08 -6.31
C ILE A 133 -14.96 -21.63 -4.92
N ALA A 134 -13.70 -21.90 -4.54
CA ALA A 134 -13.07 -21.28 -3.38
C ALA A 134 -11.87 -20.41 -3.82
N PHE A 135 -11.50 -19.47 -2.98
CA PHE A 135 -10.40 -18.55 -3.21
C PHE A 135 -9.52 -18.46 -1.96
N THR A 136 -8.22 -18.62 -2.12
CA THR A 136 -7.25 -18.39 -1.04
C THR A 136 -6.16 -17.46 -1.50
N GLY A 137 -5.83 -16.48 -0.68
CA GLY A 137 -4.83 -15.47 -0.96
C GLY A 137 -4.93 -14.33 0.04
N THR A 138 -3.85 -13.59 0.23
CA THR A 138 -3.93 -12.28 0.88
C THR A 138 -4.38 -11.24 -0.13
N ILE A 139 -4.94 -10.13 0.34
CA ILE A 139 -5.24 -8.98 -0.51
C ILE A 139 -4.40 -7.80 -0.05
N SER A 140 -3.80 -7.10 -0.98
CA SER A 140 -2.99 -5.91 -0.72
C SER A 140 -3.41 -4.73 -1.57
N SER A 141 -2.87 -3.55 -1.27
CA SER A 141 -3.09 -2.33 -2.02
C SER A 141 -2.87 -2.55 -3.51
N GLY A 142 -3.67 -1.90 -4.37
CA GLY A 142 -3.65 -2.13 -5.81
C GLY A 142 -4.49 -3.34 -6.27
N ASN A 143 -5.34 -3.93 -5.41
CA ASN A 143 -6.16 -5.12 -5.67
C ASN A 143 -5.33 -6.38 -5.98
N LEU A 144 -4.08 -6.45 -5.50
CA LEU A 144 -3.18 -7.57 -5.76
C LEU A 144 -3.44 -8.72 -4.80
N VAL A 145 -3.43 -9.92 -5.36
CA VAL A 145 -3.53 -11.18 -4.61
C VAL A 145 -2.13 -11.62 -4.23
N GLY A 146 -1.91 -11.77 -2.93
CA GLY A 146 -0.60 -12.16 -2.39
C GLY A 146 -0.56 -13.61 -1.92
N SER A 147 0.65 -14.16 -1.86
CA SER A 147 0.94 -15.55 -1.53
C SER A 147 0.44 -15.97 -0.14
N VAL A 148 0.11 -17.24 -0.03
CA VAL A 148 -0.33 -17.90 1.21
C VAL A 148 0.28 -19.29 1.30
N ALA A 149 0.40 -19.80 2.53
CA ALA A 149 0.93 -21.14 2.77
C ALA A 149 -0.17 -22.21 2.86
N GLY A 150 0.26 -23.47 2.79
CA GLY A 150 -0.59 -24.63 2.97
C GLY A 150 -1.56 -24.86 1.82
N ILE A 151 -1.25 -24.41 0.61
CA ILE A 151 -2.16 -24.48 -0.53
C ILE A 151 -2.48 -25.94 -0.86
N GLN A 152 -1.51 -26.86 -0.78
CA GLN A 152 -1.77 -28.28 -0.99
C GLN A 152 -2.86 -28.80 -0.06
N LYS A 153 -2.79 -28.50 1.23
CA LYS A 153 -3.80 -28.90 2.24
C LYS A 153 -5.16 -28.26 1.99
N LYS A 154 -5.16 -27.01 1.52
CA LYS A 154 -6.38 -26.29 1.13
C LYS A 154 -7.06 -26.92 -0.09
N ILE A 155 -6.28 -27.45 -1.05
CA ILE A 155 -6.82 -28.22 -2.19
C ILE A 155 -7.46 -29.52 -1.69
N ASP A 156 -6.85 -30.23 -0.73
CA ASP A 156 -7.45 -31.42 -0.12
C ASP A 156 -8.80 -31.09 0.54
N ALA A 157 -8.87 -29.94 1.27
CA ALA A 157 -10.11 -29.48 1.88
C ALA A 157 -11.19 -29.13 0.84
N ALA A 158 -10.79 -28.49 -0.26
CA ALA A 158 -11.69 -28.16 -1.35
C ALA A 158 -12.28 -29.42 -2.02
N ALA A 159 -11.42 -30.42 -2.26
CA ALA A 159 -11.87 -31.71 -2.79
C ALA A 159 -12.86 -32.42 -1.84
N GLY A 160 -12.56 -32.43 -0.53
CA GLY A 160 -13.43 -32.96 0.51
C GLY A 160 -14.78 -32.24 0.62
N ALA A 161 -14.82 -30.96 0.31
CA ALA A 161 -16.01 -30.12 0.27
C ALA A 161 -16.73 -30.14 -1.11
N HIS A 162 -16.28 -30.97 -2.05
CA HIS A 162 -16.83 -31.09 -3.41
C HIS A 162 -16.78 -29.77 -4.22
N LEU A 163 -15.82 -28.89 -3.95
CA LEU A 163 -15.60 -27.71 -4.75
C LEU A 163 -14.91 -28.09 -6.07
N GLN A 164 -15.33 -27.44 -7.16
CA GLN A 164 -14.80 -27.73 -8.49
C GLN A 164 -13.54 -26.96 -8.83
N THR A 165 -13.41 -25.76 -8.28
CA THR A 165 -12.31 -24.86 -8.63
C THR A 165 -11.75 -24.18 -7.39
N VAL A 166 -10.42 -24.04 -7.34
CA VAL A 166 -9.70 -23.24 -6.33
C VAL A 166 -8.86 -22.19 -7.04
N LEU A 167 -9.08 -20.92 -6.67
CA LEU A 167 -8.22 -19.83 -7.08
C LEU A 167 -7.08 -19.68 -6.09
N ILE A 168 -5.86 -19.61 -6.61
CA ILE A 168 -4.62 -19.43 -5.85
C ILE A 168 -3.86 -18.20 -6.34
N PRO A 169 -2.96 -17.61 -5.53
CA PRO A 169 -2.11 -16.50 -5.98
C PRO A 169 -1.20 -16.90 -7.14
N ALA A 170 -1.03 -16.00 -8.11
CA ALA A 170 -0.06 -16.19 -9.19
C ALA A 170 1.36 -16.37 -8.63
N GLY A 171 2.13 -17.29 -9.22
CA GLY A 171 3.45 -17.70 -8.74
C GLY A 171 3.44 -18.73 -7.61
N SER A 172 2.24 -19.17 -7.16
CA SER A 172 2.12 -20.22 -6.13
C SER A 172 1.89 -21.63 -6.69
N ARG A 173 2.05 -21.81 -7.99
CA ARG A 173 1.83 -23.13 -8.65
C ARG A 173 2.75 -24.22 -8.12
N PHE A 174 4.00 -23.88 -7.82
CA PHE A 174 4.99 -24.83 -7.33
C PHE A 174 5.30 -24.58 -5.87
N VAL A 175 5.05 -25.56 -5.01
CA VAL A 175 5.33 -25.48 -3.58
C VAL A 175 6.23 -26.63 -3.13
N PRO A 176 7.07 -26.44 -2.11
CA PRO A 176 7.83 -27.53 -1.51
C PRO A 176 6.90 -28.62 -0.96
N GLU A 177 7.25 -29.87 -1.09
CA GLU A 177 6.45 -31.01 -0.60
C GLU A 177 6.14 -30.93 0.91
N ASN A 178 7.02 -30.28 1.68
CA ASN A 178 6.89 -30.06 3.11
C ASN A 178 6.76 -28.57 3.46
N GLU A 179 5.97 -27.80 2.70
CA GLU A 179 5.84 -26.35 2.81
C GLU A 179 5.64 -25.83 4.25
N LEU A 180 4.90 -26.57 5.09
CA LEU A 180 4.56 -26.16 6.46
C LEU A 180 5.52 -26.71 7.55
N THR A 181 6.44 -27.58 7.19
CA THR A 181 7.34 -28.25 8.14
C THR A 181 8.83 -28.08 7.79
N ALA A 182 9.15 -27.67 6.57
CA ALA A 182 10.52 -27.53 6.09
C ALA A 182 11.14 -26.19 6.55
N ASN A 183 12.38 -26.24 7.02
CA ASN A 183 13.21 -25.05 7.01
C ASN A 183 13.31 -24.57 5.55
N ALA A 184 12.77 -23.41 5.24
CA ALA A 184 12.66 -22.84 3.89
C ALA A 184 14.02 -22.60 3.16
N THR A 185 15.11 -23.03 3.76
CA THR A 185 16.48 -22.93 3.25
C THR A 185 16.96 -24.16 2.47
N ASP A 186 16.14 -25.22 2.41
CA ASP A 186 16.54 -26.44 1.70
C ASP A 186 16.14 -26.33 0.21
N ALA A 187 17.04 -25.76 -0.60
CA ALA A 187 16.87 -25.63 -2.06
C ALA A 187 16.78 -26.99 -2.80
N SER A 188 16.95 -28.09 -2.10
CA SER A 188 16.88 -29.47 -2.63
C SER A 188 15.52 -30.14 -2.42
N ALA A 189 14.55 -29.50 -1.75
CA ALA A 189 13.23 -30.09 -1.49
C ALA A 189 12.47 -30.35 -2.81
N ALA A 190 11.86 -31.53 -2.91
CA ALA A 190 11.00 -31.86 -4.04
C ALA A 190 9.83 -30.85 -4.10
N THR A 191 9.51 -30.37 -5.30
CA THR A 191 8.41 -29.41 -5.53
C THR A 191 7.20 -30.10 -6.12
N ILE A 192 6.02 -29.74 -5.62
CA ILE A 192 4.71 -30.22 -6.11
C ILE A 192 4.14 -29.18 -7.07
N ASP A 193 3.73 -29.60 -8.27
CA ASP A 193 2.89 -28.82 -9.17
C ASP A 193 1.43 -28.89 -8.70
N LEU A 194 0.92 -27.80 -8.12
CA LEU A 194 -0.43 -27.73 -7.57
C LEU A 194 -1.53 -27.89 -8.62
N VAL A 195 -1.28 -27.53 -9.88
CA VAL A 195 -2.23 -27.74 -10.99
C VAL A 195 -2.38 -29.25 -11.26
N ALA A 196 -1.24 -29.95 -11.38
CA ALA A 196 -1.24 -31.40 -11.55
C ALA A 196 -1.83 -32.11 -10.32
N TYR A 197 -1.49 -31.65 -9.12
CA TYR A 197 -2.02 -32.16 -7.86
C TYR A 197 -3.55 -32.00 -7.77
N GLY A 198 -4.07 -30.81 -8.06
CA GLY A 198 -5.50 -30.53 -8.08
C GLY A 198 -6.26 -31.46 -9.03
N HIS A 199 -5.70 -31.71 -10.23
CA HIS A 199 -6.27 -32.68 -11.17
C HIS A 199 -6.43 -34.09 -10.58
N THR A 200 -5.45 -34.55 -9.78
CA THR A 200 -5.54 -35.88 -9.12
C THR A 200 -6.65 -35.92 -8.07
N LYS A 201 -7.07 -34.75 -7.55
CA LYS A 201 -8.13 -34.58 -6.55
C LYS A 201 -9.49 -34.21 -7.18
N GLY A 202 -9.57 -34.06 -8.51
CA GLY A 202 -10.76 -33.61 -9.21
C GLY A 202 -11.08 -32.13 -9.04
N VAL A 203 -10.06 -31.29 -8.72
CA VAL A 203 -10.19 -29.85 -8.51
C VAL A 203 -9.37 -29.09 -9.56
N ILE A 204 -9.99 -28.11 -10.20
CA ILE A 204 -9.32 -27.20 -11.15
C ILE A 204 -8.61 -26.10 -10.36
N ILE A 205 -7.31 -25.93 -10.60
CA ILE A 205 -6.52 -24.87 -9.96
C ILE A 205 -6.27 -23.76 -10.99
N ILE A 206 -6.60 -22.52 -10.60
CA ILE A 206 -6.41 -21.32 -11.42
C ILE A 206 -5.58 -20.30 -10.63
N GLU A 207 -4.48 -19.85 -11.22
CA GLU A 207 -3.68 -18.77 -10.67
C GLU A 207 -4.31 -17.41 -11.01
N VAL A 208 -4.38 -16.53 -10.02
CA VAL A 208 -4.89 -15.16 -10.16
C VAL A 208 -3.93 -14.16 -9.51
N SER A 209 -3.64 -13.09 -10.21
CA SER A 209 -2.77 -12.00 -9.72
C SER A 209 -3.56 -10.88 -9.03
N ARG A 210 -4.85 -10.75 -9.39
CA ARG A 210 -5.67 -9.58 -9.06
C ARG A 210 -7.11 -9.96 -8.70
N LEU A 211 -7.74 -9.07 -7.93
CA LEU A 211 -9.13 -9.25 -7.49
C LEU A 211 -10.12 -9.24 -8.66
N ASP A 212 -9.87 -8.48 -9.73
CA ASP A 212 -10.72 -8.43 -10.93
C ASP A 212 -10.72 -9.76 -11.69
N GLU A 213 -9.58 -10.44 -11.79
CA GLU A 213 -9.48 -11.80 -12.37
C GLU A 213 -10.29 -12.80 -11.53
N ALA A 214 -10.13 -12.76 -10.20
CA ALA A 214 -10.90 -13.62 -9.31
C ALA A 214 -12.40 -13.31 -9.40
N PHE A 215 -12.79 -12.04 -9.47
CA PHE A 215 -14.16 -11.62 -9.61
C PHE A 215 -14.82 -12.16 -10.90
N GLU A 216 -14.08 -12.15 -12.02
CA GLU A 216 -14.54 -12.72 -13.28
C GLU A 216 -14.77 -14.23 -13.16
N GLN A 217 -13.87 -14.97 -12.50
CA GLN A 217 -14.03 -16.42 -12.29
C GLN A 217 -15.28 -16.76 -11.46
N PHE A 218 -15.58 -15.98 -10.43
CA PHE A 218 -16.72 -16.22 -9.55
C PHE A 218 -18.06 -15.75 -10.11
N THR A 219 -18.06 -14.76 -11.00
CA THR A 219 -19.30 -14.09 -11.44
C THR A 219 -19.56 -14.21 -12.93
N GLY A 220 -18.57 -14.60 -13.72
CA GLY A 220 -18.61 -14.54 -15.19
C GLY A 220 -18.66 -13.10 -15.74
N LYS A 221 -18.48 -12.07 -14.87
CA LYS A 221 -18.57 -10.66 -15.26
C LYS A 221 -17.24 -9.97 -15.04
N LYS A 222 -16.78 -9.25 -16.04
CA LYS A 222 -15.65 -8.33 -15.89
C LYS A 222 -16.11 -7.06 -15.22
N ILE A 223 -15.47 -6.70 -14.12
CA ILE A 223 -15.50 -5.31 -13.68
C ILE A 223 -14.49 -4.60 -14.57
N ALA A 224 -15.00 -3.79 -15.51
CA ALA A 224 -14.15 -2.91 -16.27
C ALA A 224 -13.55 -1.88 -15.29
N THR A 225 -12.37 -2.18 -14.76
CA THR A 225 -11.48 -1.13 -14.28
C THR A 225 -10.94 -0.47 -15.56
N PRO A 226 -11.36 0.74 -15.90
CA PRO A 226 -10.81 1.41 -17.08
C PRO A 226 -9.28 1.41 -16.88
N ALA A 227 -8.54 0.87 -17.84
CA ALA A 227 -7.09 1.02 -17.84
C ALA A 227 -6.82 2.53 -17.88
N VAL A 228 -6.41 3.06 -16.73
CA VAL A 228 -6.09 4.48 -16.59
C VAL A 228 -4.63 4.64 -16.98
N PRO A 229 -4.35 5.29 -18.10
CA PRO A 229 -2.96 5.52 -18.46
C PRO A 229 -2.32 6.45 -17.41
N LEU A 230 -1.15 6.06 -16.95
CA LEU A 230 -0.33 6.90 -16.08
C LEU A 230 -0.07 8.24 -16.77
N LYS A 231 -0.56 9.33 -16.19
CA LYS A 231 -0.36 10.67 -16.73
C LYS A 231 0.96 11.23 -16.23
N ILE A 232 1.70 11.87 -17.14
CA ILE A 232 2.89 12.63 -16.75
C ILE A 232 2.42 13.87 -16.00
N ASN A 233 2.78 13.97 -14.72
CA ASN A 233 2.55 15.19 -13.95
C ASN A 233 3.64 16.21 -14.32
N LYS A 234 3.25 17.27 -15.04
CA LYS A 234 4.19 18.28 -15.55
C LYS A 234 4.96 19.01 -14.45
N GLN A 235 4.33 19.26 -13.30
CA GLN A 235 4.99 19.91 -12.17
C GLN A 235 6.05 18.99 -11.56
N TYR A 236 5.69 17.71 -11.34
CA TYR A 236 6.64 16.70 -10.90
C TYR A 236 7.81 16.59 -11.87
N GLN A 237 7.52 16.41 -13.16
CA GLN A 237 8.54 16.25 -14.18
C GLN A 237 9.51 17.41 -14.18
N LYS A 238 9.01 18.66 -14.13
CA LYS A 238 9.85 19.86 -14.05
C LYS A 238 10.71 19.89 -12.78
N THR A 239 10.13 19.57 -11.62
CA THR A 239 10.84 19.56 -10.34
C THR A 239 11.89 18.45 -10.32
N MET A 240 11.55 17.23 -10.77
CA MET A 240 12.50 16.12 -10.85
C MET A 240 13.59 16.36 -11.89
N GLN A 241 13.28 17.00 -13.02
CA GLN A 241 14.26 17.36 -14.04
C GLN A 241 15.32 18.30 -13.44
N VAL A 242 14.91 19.35 -12.74
CA VAL A 242 15.83 20.29 -12.07
C VAL A 242 16.66 19.57 -10.98
N LEU A 243 16.01 18.71 -10.19
CA LEU A 243 16.66 17.94 -9.13
C LEU A 243 17.69 16.96 -9.73
N GLY A 244 17.30 16.19 -10.75
CA GLY A 244 18.17 15.25 -11.45
C GLY A 244 19.37 15.96 -12.07
N LEU A 245 19.12 17.07 -12.79
CA LEU A 245 20.19 17.89 -13.38
C LEU A 245 21.17 18.36 -12.32
N SER A 246 20.67 18.95 -11.22
CA SER A 246 21.51 19.47 -10.13
C SER A 246 22.42 18.40 -9.51
N LEU A 247 21.90 17.18 -9.29
CA LEU A 247 22.70 16.07 -8.76
C LEU A 247 23.73 15.56 -9.76
N CYS A 248 23.40 15.51 -11.05
CA CYS A 248 24.33 15.05 -12.08
C CYS A 248 25.40 16.11 -12.43
N GLU A 249 25.06 17.40 -12.45
CA GLU A 249 26.05 18.48 -12.56
C GLU A 249 27.02 18.49 -11.36
N ARG A 250 26.49 18.23 -10.16
CA ARG A 250 27.31 18.04 -8.96
C ARG A 250 28.25 16.87 -9.11
N SER A 251 27.80 15.73 -9.67
CA SER A 251 28.65 14.57 -9.95
C SER A 251 29.81 14.93 -10.87
N ALA A 252 29.55 15.60 -11.98
CA ALA A 252 30.59 16.05 -12.92
C ALA A 252 31.59 17.03 -12.25
N GLY A 253 31.10 17.94 -11.40
CA GLY A 253 31.94 18.85 -10.63
C GLY A 253 32.85 18.14 -9.62
N LEU A 254 32.28 17.19 -8.87
CA LEU A 254 33.04 16.38 -7.91
C LEU A 254 34.09 15.51 -8.61
N GLN A 255 33.73 14.87 -9.73
CA GLN A 255 34.66 14.09 -10.57
C GLN A 255 35.86 14.93 -11.03
N LYS A 256 35.60 16.14 -11.58
CA LYS A 256 36.64 17.08 -12.03
C LYS A 256 37.57 17.51 -10.89
N ASN A 257 36.98 17.80 -9.71
CA ASN A 257 37.78 18.20 -8.54
C ASN A 257 38.64 17.05 -8.01
N THR A 258 38.09 15.82 -7.98
CA THR A 258 38.84 14.60 -7.61
C THR A 258 40.02 14.38 -8.54
N ALA A 259 39.81 14.45 -9.86
CA ALA A 259 40.87 14.27 -10.84
C ALA A 259 42.01 15.33 -10.69
N LYS A 260 41.64 16.59 -10.42
CA LYS A 260 42.65 17.64 -10.18
C LYS A 260 43.51 17.38 -8.94
N LEU A 261 42.90 16.95 -7.83
CA LEU A 261 43.63 16.67 -6.60
C LEU A 261 44.57 15.48 -6.75
N LEU A 262 44.13 14.43 -7.44
CA LEU A 262 44.94 13.22 -7.66
C LEU A 262 46.23 13.46 -8.44
N ILE A 263 46.25 14.43 -9.39
CA ILE A 263 47.46 14.81 -10.15
C ILE A 263 48.55 15.39 -9.21
N GLY A 264 48.15 16.03 -8.10
CA GLY A 264 49.07 16.62 -7.13
C GLY A 264 49.50 15.71 -5.98
N PHE A 265 48.95 14.48 -5.90
CA PHE A 265 49.18 13.60 -4.75
C PHE A 265 50.24 12.54 -5.09
N ASN A 266 51.47 12.75 -4.60
CA ASN A 266 52.61 11.80 -4.81
C ASN A 266 52.85 10.84 -3.64
N GLU A 267 52.05 10.91 -2.55
CA GLU A 267 52.34 10.20 -1.29
C GLU A 267 51.35 9.06 -0.93
N LEU A 268 50.48 8.67 -1.86
CA LEU A 268 49.55 7.58 -1.60
C LEU A 268 50.22 6.21 -1.67
N ASN A 269 49.99 5.35 -0.66
CA ASN A 269 50.43 3.96 -0.73
C ASN A 269 49.57 3.15 -1.73
N GLN A 270 50.06 2.00 -2.14
CA GLN A 270 49.39 1.17 -3.18
C GLN A 270 47.96 0.76 -2.78
N THR A 271 47.71 0.52 -1.49
CA THR A 271 46.37 0.13 -0.97
C THR A 271 45.37 1.27 -1.12
N ASN A 272 45.75 2.49 -0.73
CA ASN A 272 44.90 3.66 -0.87
C ASN A 272 44.63 4.02 -2.33
N LEU A 273 45.64 3.89 -3.19
CA LEU A 273 45.46 4.09 -4.64
C LEU A 273 44.44 3.11 -5.23
N LYS A 274 44.45 1.85 -4.81
CA LYS A 274 43.48 0.85 -5.26
C LYS A 274 42.07 1.18 -4.82
N GLN A 275 41.86 1.53 -3.54
CA GLN A 275 40.55 1.92 -3.01
C GLN A 275 39.99 3.18 -3.71
N ILE A 276 40.83 4.18 -3.95
CA ILE A 276 40.45 5.36 -4.69
C ILE A 276 40.07 5.04 -6.13
N ALA A 277 40.85 4.17 -6.81
CA ALA A 277 40.55 3.74 -8.17
C ALA A 277 39.20 3.01 -8.26
N GLU A 278 38.92 2.08 -7.34
CA GLU A 278 37.64 1.39 -7.24
C GLU A 278 36.47 2.37 -7.01
N ALA A 279 36.63 3.31 -6.09
CA ALA A 279 35.61 4.32 -5.84
C ALA A 279 35.40 5.27 -7.04
N GLN A 280 36.48 5.61 -7.77
CA GLN A 280 36.39 6.39 -9.02
C GLN A 280 35.64 5.63 -10.12
N GLU A 281 35.90 4.33 -10.28
CA GLU A 281 35.22 3.49 -11.27
C GLU A 281 33.72 3.40 -10.95
N ILE A 282 33.35 3.18 -9.68
CA ILE A 282 31.96 3.19 -9.23
C ILE A 282 31.33 4.56 -9.53
N GLY A 283 31.99 5.66 -9.16
CA GLY A 283 31.50 7.01 -9.41
C GLY A 283 31.33 7.32 -10.89
N PHE A 284 32.27 6.88 -11.74
CA PHE A 284 32.20 7.07 -13.18
C PHE A 284 31.03 6.31 -13.81
N ASN A 285 30.89 5.02 -13.50
CA ASN A 285 29.82 4.17 -14.02
C ASN A 285 28.44 4.72 -13.61
N LEU A 286 28.29 5.14 -12.35
CA LEU A 286 27.03 5.74 -11.87
C LEU A 286 26.77 7.11 -12.52
N THR A 287 27.79 7.91 -12.81
CA THR A 287 27.62 9.20 -13.52
C THR A 287 27.11 8.96 -14.94
N LEU A 288 27.68 7.99 -15.67
CA LEU A 288 27.21 7.63 -17.02
C LEU A 288 25.76 7.16 -17.01
N ARG A 289 25.43 6.23 -16.12
CA ARG A 289 24.05 5.76 -15.95
C ARG A 289 23.08 6.89 -15.61
N GLY A 290 23.52 7.85 -14.77
CA GLY A 290 22.75 9.04 -14.43
C GLY A 290 22.48 9.93 -15.65
N GLN A 291 23.48 10.15 -16.51
CA GLN A 291 23.34 10.89 -17.76
C GLN A 291 22.40 10.21 -18.75
N ASP A 292 22.55 8.89 -18.92
CA ASP A 292 21.70 8.10 -19.82
C ASP A 292 20.24 8.14 -19.35
N ALA A 293 19.99 7.95 -18.05
CA ALA A 293 18.67 8.05 -17.46
C ALA A 293 18.07 9.46 -17.64
N TYR A 294 18.88 10.51 -17.45
CA TYR A 294 18.43 11.90 -17.64
C TYR A 294 18.02 12.16 -19.10
N ASN A 295 18.83 11.72 -20.05
CA ASN A 295 18.55 11.84 -21.48
C ASN A 295 17.31 11.05 -21.92
N ALA A 296 17.04 9.92 -21.27
CA ALA A 296 15.85 9.11 -21.47
C ALA A 296 14.58 9.71 -20.77
N GLY A 297 14.71 10.81 -20.03
CA GLY A 297 13.61 11.43 -19.29
C GLY A 297 13.28 10.75 -17.95
N ALA A 298 14.07 9.77 -17.52
CA ALA A 298 13.95 9.08 -16.24
C ALA A 298 14.69 9.88 -15.15
N TYR A 299 14.09 11.00 -14.73
CA TYR A 299 14.78 12.00 -13.89
C TYR A 299 15.02 11.53 -12.46
N TYR A 300 14.13 10.74 -11.89
CA TYR A 300 14.36 10.14 -10.56
C TYR A 300 15.52 9.14 -10.60
N SER A 301 15.56 8.30 -11.63
CA SER A 301 16.65 7.33 -11.84
C SER A 301 17.98 8.04 -12.02
N ALA A 302 17.99 9.12 -12.83
CA ALA A 302 19.15 9.99 -12.99
C ALA A 302 19.63 10.55 -11.64
N ALA A 303 18.71 11.10 -10.85
CA ALA A 303 19.01 11.62 -9.51
C ALA A 303 19.58 10.54 -8.58
N SER A 304 19.06 9.31 -8.64
CA SER A 304 19.51 8.18 -7.81
C SER A 304 20.93 7.73 -8.17
N PHE A 305 21.21 7.57 -9.46
CA PHE A 305 22.55 7.18 -9.93
C PHE A 305 23.58 8.29 -9.64
N CYS A 306 23.25 9.53 -9.96
CA CYS A 306 24.15 10.67 -9.69
C CYS A 306 24.36 10.89 -8.19
N PHE A 307 23.36 10.63 -7.33
CA PHE A 307 23.56 10.63 -5.88
C PHE A 307 24.60 9.59 -5.44
N GLY A 308 24.54 8.37 -5.94
CA GLY A 308 25.53 7.32 -5.67
C GLY A 308 26.94 7.74 -6.11
N ALA A 309 27.04 8.33 -7.31
CA ALA A 309 28.31 8.88 -7.81
C ALA A 309 28.86 10.00 -6.90
N ASN A 310 27.98 10.91 -6.44
CA ASN A 310 28.36 12.00 -5.54
C ASN A 310 28.93 11.48 -4.23
N VAL A 311 28.33 10.42 -3.65
CA VAL A 311 28.83 9.78 -2.43
C VAL A 311 30.24 9.25 -2.64
N ALA A 312 30.49 8.51 -3.73
CA ALA A 312 31.81 7.98 -4.06
C ALA A 312 32.87 9.09 -4.21
N TYR A 313 32.61 10.07 -5.06
CA TYR A 313 33.54 11.18 -5.26
C TYR A 313 33.74 12.04 -4.02
N LYS A 314 32.70 12.26 -3.22
CA LYS A 314 32.80 13.05 -1.99
C LYS A 314 33.68 12.38 -0.95
N GLY A 315 33.59 11.07 -0.81
CA GLY A 315 34.49 10.28 0.03
C GLY A 315 35.95 10.45 -0.39
N ILE A 316 36.23 10.28 -1.70
CA ILE A 316 37.59 10.51 -2.23
C ILE A 316 38.07 11.93 -1.96
N LEU A 317 37.25 12.95 -2.22
CA LEU A 317 37.61 14.34 -1.98
C LEU A 317 37.97 14.62 -0.52
N TYR A 318 37.17 14.09 0.41
CA TYR A 318 37.45 14.27 1.83
C TYR A 318 38.77 13.59 2.23
N ARG A 319 39.05 12.41 1.70
CA ARG A 319 40.32 11.72 1.94
C ARG A 319 41.52 12.49 1.43
N LEU A 320 41.43 13.08 0.24
CA LEU A 320 42.51 13.85 -0.38
C LEU A 320 42.71 15.24 0.25
N GLN A 321 41.63 15.87 0.75
CA GLN A 321 41.69 17.23 1.30
C GLN A 321 42.09 17.27 2.76
N HIS A 322 41.72 16.30 3.55
CA HIS A 322 41.89 16.32 5.00
C HIS A 322 42.87 15.27 5.52
N GLY A 323 43.27 14.29 4.73
CA GLY A 323 44.33 13.34 5.05
C GLY A 323 44.10 12.44 6.26
N THR A 324 43.57 12.95 7.36
CA THR A 324 43.39 12.21 8.61
C THR A 324 41.98 12.33 9.18
N LYS A 325 41.55 11.29 9.93
CA LYS A 325 40.25 11.30 10.63
C LYS A 325 40.11 12.40 11.67
N LYS A 326 41.23 12.91 12.20
CA LYS A 326 41.22 14.04 13.12
C LYS A 326 40.75 15.33 12.43
N GLU A 327 41.26 15.61 11.24
CA GLU A 327 40.87 16.79 10.42
C GLU A 327 39.42 16.64 9.92
N LEU A 328 38.99 15.41 9.55
CA LEU A 328 37.61 15.14 9.18
C LEU A 328 36.62 15.35 10.32
N LYS A 329 37.04 15.11 11.56
CA LYS A 329 36.21 15.34 12.76
C LYS A 329 35.84 16.82 12.93
N ASP A 330 36.70 17.76 12.55
CA ASP A 330 36.42 19.18 12.66
C ASP A 330 35.22 19.62 11.80
N LEU A 331 34.89 18.84 10.76
CA LEU A 331 33.72 19.06 9.93
C LEU A 331 32.39 18.63 10.59
N PHE A 332 32.44 17.76 11.59
CA PHE A 332 31.23 17.14 12.18
C PHE A 332 30.29 18.20 12.78
N SER A 333 30.83 19.17 13.50
CA SER A 333 30.03 20.25 14.11
C SER A 333 29.32 21.11 13.05
N LYS A 334 29.98 21.39 11.94
CA LYS A 334 29.40 22.16 10.84
C LYS A 334 28.29 21.39 10.16
N ILE A 335 28.53 20.11 9.85
CA ILE A 335 27.54 19.25 9.21
C ILE A 335 26.33 19.05 10.12
N ALA A 336 26.54 18.85 11.43
CA ALA A 336 25.46 18.76 12.41
C ALA A 336 24.61 20.04 12.44
N ALA A 337 25.24 21.20 12.42
CA ALA A 337 24.55 22.49 12.38
C ALA A 337 23.71 22.66 11.10
N ASP A 338 24.24 22.25 9.95
CA ASP A 338 23.49 22.27 8.67
C ASP A 338 22.28 21.34 8.71
N ILE A 339 22.43 20.13 9.26
CA ILE A 339 21.32 19.18 9.46
C ILE A 339 20.23 19.79 10.36
N ILE A 340 20.61 20.37 11.51
CA ILE A 340 19.68 21.00 12.46
C ILE A 340 18.93 22.15 11.78
N LYS A 341 19.64 23.02 11.07
CA LYS A 341 19.05 24.16 10.36
C LYS A 341 18.04 23.73 9.30
N LEU A 342 18.38 22.73 8.50
CA LEU A 342 17.48 22.19 7.49
C LEU A 342 16.27 21.50 8.14
N ASN A 343 16.48 20.74 9.21
CA ASN A 343 15.41 20.10 9.96
C ASN A 343 14.40 21.11 10.54
N ALA A 344 14.89 22.22 11.09
CA ALA A 344 14.02 23.29 11.58
C ALA A 344 13.18 23.92 10.46
N LYS A 345 13.79 24.15 9.28
CA LYS A 345 13.09 24.64 8.09
C LYS A 345 11.99 23.68 7.64
N VAL A 346 12.29 22.39 7.59
CA VAL A 346 11.34 21.35 7.14
C VAL A 346 10.15 21.25 8.08
N ASN A 347 10.34 21.35 9.39
CA ASN A 347 9.25 21.31 10.37
C ASN A 347 8.29 22.51 10.26
N ALA A 348 8.68 23.59 9.61
CA ALA A 348 7.83 24.77 9.42
C ALA A 348 6.91 24.68 8.18
N TYR A 349 7.10 23.69 7.29
CA TYR A 349 6.23 23.51 6.14
C TYR A 349 4.87 22.92 6.55
N PRO A 350 3.76 23.50 6.06
CA PRO A 350 2.45 22.91 6.24
C PRO A 350 2.35 21.62 5.42
N ILE A 351 1.80 20.56 6.00
CA ILE A 351 1.52 19.31 5.33
C ILE A 351 0.00 19.25 5.13
N THR A 352 -0.46 19.27 3.89
CA THR A 352 -1.89 19.29 3.56
C THR A 352 -2.28 18.24 2.53
N THR A 353 -1.37 17.86 1.64
CA THR A 353 -1.57 16.88 0.58
C THR A 353 -0.73 15.62 0.83
N ILE A 354 -1.03 14.54 0.13
CA ILE A 354 -0.19 13.32 0.16
C ILE A 354 1.20 13.61 -0.42
N THR A 355 1.30 14.48 -1.41
CA THR A 355 2.61 14.90 -1.95
C THR A 355 3.47 15.59 -0.88
N ASP A 356 2.89 16.55 -0.12
CA ASP A 356 3.59 17.19 0.99
C ASP A 356 4.01 16.18 2.07
N LEU A 357 3.11 15.26 2.42
CA LEU A 357 3.38 14.21 3.41
C LEU A 357 4.56 13.33 2.97
N GLN A 358 4.58 12.89 1.72
CA GLN A 358 5.66 12.07 1.19
C GLN A 358 6.97 12.85 1.04
N ALA A 359 6.92 14.12 0.63
CA ALA A 359 8.09 14.99 0.64
C ALA A 359 8.66 15.15 2.07
N TYR A 360 7.78 15.36 3.04
CA TYR A 360 8.17 15.43 4.46
C TYR A 360 8.81 14.12 4.93
N MET A 361 8.18 12.97 4.64
CA MET A 361 8.68 11.64 5.02
C MET A 361 10.10 11.41 4.52
N ILE A 362 10.34 11.62 3.20
CA ILE A 362 11.64 11.35 2.60
C ILE A 362 12.72 12.35 3.04
N VAL A 363 12.36 13.62 3.20
CA VAL A 363 13.31 14.64 3.68
C VAL A 363 13.71 14.37 5.12
N LYS A 364 12.74 14.12 6.00
CA LYS A 364 12.99 13.82 7.41
C LYS A 364 13.79 12.53 7.59
N GLU A 365 13.44 11.50 6.85
CA GLU A 365 14.16 10.22 6.89
C GLU A 365 15.63 10.41 6.53
N ARG A 366 15.94 11.16 5.46
CA ARG A 366 17.31 11.43 5.05
C ARG A 366 18.08 12.27 6.08
N LEU A 367 17.45 13.25 6.70
CA LEU A 367 18.07 14.06 7.75
C LEU A 367 18.36 13.23 9.02
N ILE A 368 17.42 12.37 9.41
CA ILE A 368 17.62 11.46 10.56
C ILE A 368 18.73 10.46 10.25
N GLU A 369 18.71 9.83 9.08
CA GLU A 369 19.78 8.93 8.66
C GLU A 369 21.16 9.63 8.65
N ALA A 370 21.24 10.84 8.12
CA ALA A 370 22.48 11.61 8.11
C ALA A 370 22.96 11.94 9.53
N ASN A 371 22.06 12.35 10.42
CA ASN A 371 22.38 12.63 11.82
C ASN A 371 22.83 11.38 12.57
N ASP A 372 22.08 10.27 12.45
CA ASP A 372 22.39 9.02 13.15
C ASP A 372 23.75 8.46 12.70
N ARG A 373 24.03 8.51 11.39
CA ARG A 373 25.34 8.11 10.84
C ARG A 373 26.45 9.01 11.35
N LEU A 374 26.22 10.32 11.46
CA LEU A 374 27.21 11.24 11.99
C LEU A 374 27.51 10.97 13.48
N VAL A 375 26.48 10.71 14.27
CA VAL A 375 26.62 10.32 15.69
C VAL A 375 27.36 9.02 15.83
N GLU A 376 27.01 8.00 15.04
CA GLU A 376 27.66 6.69 15.07
C GLU A 376 29.11 6.78 14.61
N LEU A 377 29.37 7.52 13.53
CA LEU A 377 30.72 7.77 13.04
C LEU A 377 31.60 8.44 14.10
N ASN A 378 31.05 9.38 14.87
CA ASN A 378 31.78 10.02 15.97
C ASN A 378 32.13 9.04 17.10
N LYS A 379 31.26 8.05 17.40
CA LYS A 379 31.51 7.00 18.40
C LYS A 379 32.57 6.01 17.93
N GLN A 380 32.49 5.59 16.67
CA GLN A 380 33.39 4.58 16.09
C GLN A 380 34.71 5.16 15.58
N LEU A 381 34.91 6.48 15.69
CA LEU A 381 36.07 7.18 15.12
C LEU A 381 37.44 6.56 15.52
N PRO A 382 37.65 6.05 16.74
CA PRO A 382 38.91 5.41 17.12
C PRO A 382 39.23 4.16 16.30
N ASP A 383 38.19 3.38 15.95
CA ASP A 383 38.30 2.04 15.39
C ASP A 383 38.29 2.00 13.84
N LEU A 384 37.90 3.12 13.20
CA LEU A 384 37.78 3.23 11.74
C LEU A 384 39.08 3.70 11.09
N SER A 385 39.30 3.29 9.85
CA SER A 385 40.35 3.85 9.01
C SER A 385 40.00 5.29 8.54
N ASP A 386 41.01 6.03 8.09
CA ASP A 386 40.79 7.38 7.53
C ASP A 386 39.89 7.33 6.30
N ASP A 387 40.01 6.29 5.48
CA ASP A 387 39.21 6.09 4.27
C ASP A 387 37.75 5.76 4.59
N ASP A 388 37.51 4.93 5.62
CA ASP A 388 36.15 4.62 6.08
C ASP A 388 35.45 5.88 6.62
N VAL A 389 36.16 6.70 7.40
CA VAL A 389 35.62 7.96 7.93
C VAL A 389 35.30 8.92 6.80
N ALA A 390 36.19 9.07 5.82
CA ALA A 390 35.98 9.93 4.66
C ALA A 390 34.77 9.47 3.81
N GLY A 391 34.65 8.18 3.54
CA GLY A 391 33.54 7.59 2.79
C GLY A 391 32.19 7.77 3.51
N GLN A 392 32.12 7.46 4.81
CA GLN A 392 30.91 7.62 5.60
C GLN A 392 30.50 9.10 5.73
N LEU A 393 31.46 10.01 5.91
CA LEU A 393 31.19 11.44 5.96
C LEU A 393 30.70 11.97 4.61
N GLY A 394 31.24 11.46 3.51
CA GLY A 394 30.75 11.74 2.15
C GLY A 394 29.26 11.38 2.02
N LEU A 395 28.85 10.21 2.50
CA LEU A 395 27.45 9.78 2.49
C LEU A 395 26.57 10.73 3.35
N VAL A 396 27.01 11.11 4.56
CA VAL A 396 26.25 12.02 5.44
C VAL A 396 25.99 13.36 4.74
N VAL A 397 27.00 13.95 4.11
CA VAL A 397 26.88 15.22 3.40
C VAL A 397 25.95 15.12 2.20
N GLU A 398 26.10 14.07 1.39
CA GLU A 398 25.26 13.90 0.20
C GLU A 398 23.81 13.54 0.58
N ARG A 399 23.56 12.82 1.67
CA ARG A 399 22.21 12.63 2.24
C ARG A 399 21.57 13.95 2.64
N THR A 400 22.31 14.82 3.31
CA THR A 400 21.82 16.15 3.70
C THR A 400 21.50 17.01 2.47
N TYR A 401 22.37 16.98 1.45
CA TYR A 401 22.12 17.68 0.19
C TYR A 401 20.88 17.12 -0.54
N SER A 402 20.74 15.81 -0.58
CA SER A 402 19.59 15.15 -1.16
C SER A 402 18.28 15.50 -0.41
N ALA A 403 18.31 15.60 0.93
CA ALA A 403 17.17 16.07 1.70
C ALA A 403 16.76 17.50 1.30
N LEU A 404 17.74 18.40 1.14
CA LEU A 404 17.49 19.75 0.66
C LEU A 404 16.85 19.76 -0.73
N ALA A 405 17.35 18.95 -1.67
CA ALA A 405 16.82 18.86 -3.02
C ALA A 405 15.35 18.39 -3.04
N TRP A 406 15.01 17.38 -2.23
CA TRP A 406 13.63 16.87 -2.11
C TRP A 406 12.67 17.86 -1.46
N SER A 407 13.16 18.85 -0.71
CA SER A 407 12.30 19.89 -0.15
C SER A 407 11.61 20.77 -1.21
N ALA A 408 12.00 20.65 -2.49
CA ALA A 408 11.34 21.31 -3.62
C ALA A 408 9.93 20.77 -3.92
N PHE A 409 9.54 19.63 -3.34
CA PHE A 409 8.21 19.06 -3.50
C PHE A 409 7.17 19.55 -2.48
N PHE A 410 7.54 20.38 -1.53
CA PHE A 410 6.58 21.00 -0.61
C PHE A 410 5.69 22.04 -1.31
N ASN A 411 4.54 22.32 -0.72
CA ASN A 411 3.48 23.20 -1.22
C ASN A 411 2.86 22.68 -2.54
N ALA A 412 2.66 21.37 -2.61
CA ALA A 412 2.01 20.76 -3.75
C ALA A 412 0.50 21.01 -3.75
N SER A 413 -0.07 21.21 -4.94
CA SER A 413 -1.52 21.24 -5.13
C SER A 413 -2.09 19.83 -5.16
N GLY A 414 -3.37 19.67 -4.84
CA GLY A 414 -4.10 18.41 -4.89
C GLY A 414 -5.11 18.27 -3.76
N ARG A 415 -5.74 17.10 -3.71
CA ARG A 415 -6.69 16.76 -2.65
C ARG A 415 -6.05 16.85 -1.27
N THR A 416 -6.75 17.50 -0.34
CA THR A 416 -6.28 17.73 1.02
C THR A 416 -6.82 16.71 2.00
N PHE A 417 -6.04 16.44 3.06
CA PHE A 417 -6.33 15.49 4.11
C PHE A 417 -6.10 16.12 5.49
N GLU A 418 -6.72 15.53 6.52
CA GLU A 418 -6.46 15.90 7.91
C GLU A 418 -5.07 15.41 8.32
N MET A 419 -4.11 16.32 8.39
CA MET A 419 -2.70 16.04 8.72
C MET A 419 -2.33 16.47 10.16
N ASN A 420 -3.32 16.58 11.04
CA ASN A 420 -3.07 16.83 12.47
C ASN A 420 -2.49 15.57 13.15
N ASN A 421 -1.93 15.76 14.35
CA ASN A 421 -1.28 14.67 15.09
C ASN A 421 -2.22 13.49 15.38
N GLU A 422 -3.51 13.73 15.62
CA GLU A 422 -4.49 12.68 15.89
C GLU A 422 -4.73 11.82 14.64
N SER A 423 -4.96 12.45 13.50
CA SER A 423 -5.17 11.74 12.22
C SER A 423 -3.94 10.96 11.78
N LEU A 424 -2.75 11.57 11.88
CA LEU A 424 -1.49 10.89 11.54
C LEU A 424 -1.16 9.74 12.51
N ARG A 425 -1.52 9.87 13.80
CA ARG A 425 -1.42 8.80 14.78
C ARG A 425 -2.28 7.62 14.40
N ASP A 426 -3.57 7.86 14.12
CA ASP A 426 -4.52 6.83 13.68
C ASP A 426 -4.02 6.12 12.41
N SER A 427 -3.45 6.87 11.46
CA SER A 427 -2.85 6.32 10.23
C SER A 427 -1.62 5.45 10.51
N CYS A 428 -0.72 5.90 11.39
CA CYS A 428 0.46 5.14 11.83
C CYS A 428 0.02 3.84 12.51
N ASP A 429 -0.92 3.91 13.47
CA ASP A 429 -1.40 2.77 14.24
C ASP A 429 -2.02 1.69 13.33
N LYS A 430 -2.84 2.11 12.37
CA LYS A 430 -3.44 1.21 11.38
C LYS A 430 -2.39 0.52 10.50
N LYS A 431 -1.46 1.31 9.94
CA LYS A 431 -0.43 0.76 9.06
C LYS A 431 0.54 -0.15 9.78
N LEU A 432 0.92 0.23 11.00
CA LEU A 432 1.82 -0.59 11.82
C LEU A 432 1.16 -1.91 12.23
N SER A 433 -0.13 -1.88 12.60
CA SER A 433 -0.89 -3.09 12.93
C SER A 433 -1.01 -4.04 11.73
N GLU A 434 -1.32 -3.50 10.54
CA GLU A 434 -1.33 -4.28 9.30
C GLU A 434 0.04 -4.90 9.00
N THR A 435 1.10 -4.12 9.14
CA THR A 435 2.46 -4.58 8.89
C THR A 435 2.88 -5.68 9.87
N LEU A 436 2.50 -5.54 11.14
CA LEU A 436 2.77 -6.55 12.19
C LEU A 436 2.08 -7.88 11.86
N GLU A 437 0.85 -7.83 11.38
CA GLU A 437 0.10 -9.03 10.95
C GLU A 437 0.85 -9.79 9.85
N PHE A 438 1.24 -9.07 8.79
CA PHE A 438 1.99 -9.68 7.69
C PHE A 438 3.37 -10.17 8.12
N TYR A 439 4.03 -9.46 9.05
CA TYR A 439 5.28 -9.89 9.64
C TYR A 439 5.12 -11.21 10.41
N GLN A 440 4.10 -11.31 11.27
CA GLN A 440 3.85 -12.53 12.04
C GLN A 440 3.58 -13.72 11.11
N TYR A 441 2.79 -13.50 10.07
CA TYR A 441 2.51 -14.52 9.06
C TYR A 441 3.79 -14.94 8.30
N ALA A 442 4.56 -13.99 7.79
CA ALA A 442 5.80 -14.29 7.08
C ALA A 442 6.86 -14.94 7.99
N ASN A 443 6.89 -14.58 9.28
CA ASN A 443 7.81 -15.14 10.26
C ASN A 443 7.52 -16.62 10.61
N LEU A 444 6.27 -17.05 10.47
CA LEU A 444 5.92 -18.47 10.59
C LEU A 444 6.51 -19.29 9.42
N LEU A 445 6.60 -18.68 8.24
CA LEU A 445 7.07 -19.36 7.03
C LEU A 445 8.59 -19.22 6.84
N TYR A 446 9.14 -18.04 7.15
CA TYR A 446 10.51 -17.64 6.84
C TYR A 446 11.19 -16.92 8.01
N PRO A 447 11.39 -17.56 9.19
CA PRO A 447 11.78 -16.88 10.43
C PRO A 447 13.14 -16.16 10.34
N ASN A 448 14.05 -16.62 9.46
CA ASN A 448 15.41 -16.09 9.37
C ASN A 448 15.59 -15.02 8.28
N LEU A 449 14.57 -14.72 7.47
CA LEU A 449 14.69 -13.84 6.29
C LEU A 449 14.10 -12.44 6.51
N LEU A 450 13.58 -12.15 7.69
CA LEU A 450 12.83 -10.92 7.98
C LEU A 450 13.62 -9.87 8.78
N ALA A 451 14.93 -10.02 8.92
CA ALA A 451 15.74 -9.15 9.77
C ALA A 451 15.62 -7.66 9.38
N GLU A 452 15.61 -7.34 8.07
CA GLU A 452 15.48 -5.96 7.61
C GLU A 452 14.07 -5.40 7.84
N ALA A 453 13.03 -6.16 7.50
CA ALA A 453 11.64 -5.77 7.76
C ALA A 453 11.41 -5.53 9.25
N LYS A 454 11.95 -6.39 10.12
CA LYS A 454 11.92 -6.22 11.58
C LYS A 454 12.56 -4.91 12.02
N ARG A 455 13.74 -4.57 11.48
CA ARG A 455 14.41 -3.28 11.78
C ARG A 455 13.57 -2.08 11.38
N GLN A 456 12.90 -2.13 10.21
CA GLN A 456 12.02 -1.05 9.78
C GLN A 456 10.79 -0.93 10.69
N MET A 457 10.21 -2.04 11.14
CA MET A 457 9.11 -2.04 12.11
C MET A 457 9.53 -1.47 13.47
N GLU A 458 10.71 -1.85 13.98
CA GLU A 458 11.26 -1.31 15.23
C GLU A 458 11.47 0.21 15.13
N LYS A 459 11.97 0.71 13.98
CA LYS A 459 12.04 2.15 13.70
C LYS A 459 10.65 2.80 13.66
N ALA A 460 9.67 2.16 13.01
CA ALA A 460 8.30 2.67 12.97
C ALA A 460 7.71 2.80 14.38
N THR A 461 7.86 1.77 15.22
CA THR A 461 7.44 1.78 16.63
C THR A 461 8.17 2.86 17.43
N GLY A 462 9.48 3.03 17.22
CA GLY A 462 10.24 4.10 17.83
C GLY A 462 9.72 5.49 17.46
N PHE A 463 9.40 5.72 16.19
CA PHE A 463 8.79 6.98 15.74
C PHE A 463 7.39 7.21 16.31
N GLN A 464 6.57 6.15 16.43
CA GLN A 464 5.26 6.22 17.08
C GLN A 464 5.38 6.70 18.52
N HIS A 465 6.27 6.09 19.31
CA HIS A 465 6.50 6.47 20.71
C HIS A 465 6.99 7.91 20.90
N HIS A 466 7.74 8.44 19.93
CA HIS A 466 8.23 9.82 19.94
C HIS A 466 7.29 10.83 19.28
N GLY A 467 6.07 10.41 18.88
CA GLY A 467 5.09 11.31 18.25
C GLY A 467 5.38 11.68 16.78
N ASN A 468 6.33 11.00 16.13
CA ASN A 468 6.68 11.23 14.72
C ASN A 468 5.84 10.33 13.80
N TYR A 469 4.51 10.53 13.82
CA TYR A 469 3.56 9.61 13.20
C TYR A 469 3.69 9.50 11.68
N ALA A 470 4.08 10.57 10.98
CA ALA A 470 4.36 10.52 9.55
C ALA A 470 5.51 9.56 9.21
N LEU A 471 6.60 9.58 10.01
CA LEU A 471 7.73 8.66 9.83
C LEU A 471 7.38 7.22 10.27
N CYS A 472 6.54 7.06 11.28
CA CYS A 472 5.99 5.75 11.63
C CYS A 472 5.23 5.15 10.45
N LEU A 473 4.28 5.88 9.86
CA LEU A 473 3.52 5.47 8.69
C LEU A 473 4.44 5.09 7.52
N PHE A 474 5.46 5.90 7.27
CA PHE A 474 6.46 5.64 6.22
C PHE A 474 7.24 4.35 6.46
N LYS A 475 7.83 4.18 7.66
CA LYS A 475 8.63 3.00 7.98
C LYS A 475 7.80 1.72 8.04
N ALA A 476 6.56 1.80 8.51
CA ALA A 476 5.64 0.68 8.46
C ALA A 476 5.31 0.27 7.00
N ALA A 477 5.09 1.24 6.10
CA ALA A 477 4.89 0.97 4.67
C ALA A 477 6.13 0.32 4.02
N ILE A 478 7.34 0.81 4.34
CA ILE A 478 8.59 0.20 3.86
C ILE A 478 8.76 -1.24 4.37
N ALA A 479 8.49 -1.50 5.65
CA ALA A 479 8.55 -2.84 6.23
C ALA A 479 7.54 -3.78 5.55
N LYS A 480 6.30 -3.31 5.32
CA LYS A 480 5.26 -4.08 4.64
C LYS A 480 5.69 -4.49 3.23
N ALA A 481 6.26 -3.55 2.46
CA ALA A 481 6.77 -3.83 1.13
C ALA A 481 7.87 -4.91 1.13
N GLN A 482 8.79 -4.88 2.10
CA GLN A 482 9.83 -5.90 2.25
C GLN A 482 9.27 -7.27 2.58
N ILE A 483 8.23 -7.33 3.41
CA ILE A 483 7.52 -8.57 3.72
C ILE A 483 6.79 -9.10 2.47
N ASN A 484 6.12 -8.23 1.72
CA ASN A 484 5.40 -8.60 0.50
C ASN A 484 6.32 -9.22 -0.55
N ILE A 485 7.55 -8.67 -0.72
CA ILE A 485 8.55 -9.27 -1.62
C ILE A 485 8.88 -10.69 -1.18
N LEU A 486 9.25 -10.87 0.08
CA LEU A 486 9.60 -12.20 0.57
C LEU A 486 8.47 -13.20 0.31
N LEU A 487 7.24 -12.85 0.69
CA LEU A 487 6.08 -13.72 0.50
C LEU A 487 5.80 -14.03 -0.98
N SER A 488 6.04 -13.08 -1.87
CA SER A 488 5.74 -13.24 -3.31
C SER A 488 6.87 -13.87 -4.13
N THR A 489 8.11 -13.87 -3.62
CA THR A 489 9.26 -14.40 -4.37
C THR A 489 9.84 -15.69 -3.82
N ALA A 490 9.50 -16.06 -2.59
CA ALA A 490 10.08 -17.22 -1.91
C ALA A 490 9.87 -18.55 -2.65
N THR A 491 8.81 -18.66 -3.45
CA THR A 491 8.48 -19.85 -4.23
C THR A 491 8.60 -19.64 -5.75
N LEU A 492 8.99 -18.42 -6.18
CA LEU A 492 9.05 -18.05 -7.59
C LEU A 492 10.28 -18.64 -8.26
N LYS A 493 10.11 -19.29 -9.41
CA LYS A 493 11.23 -19.79 -10.23
C LYS A 493 11.91 -18.65 -10.97
N GLU A 494 13.19 -18.78 -11.21
CA GLU A 494 13.98 -17.77 -11.92
C GLU A 494 13.40 -17.43 -13.31
N THR A 495 12.86 -18.44 -14.01
CA THR A 495 12.22 -18.26 -15.33
C THR A 495 10.93 -17.47 -15.29
N GLU A 496 10.29 -17.36 -14.14
CA GLU A 496 9.01 -16.65 -13.91
C GLU A 496 9.24 -15.22 -13.38
N LEU A 497 10.48 -14.91 -12.97
CA LEU A 497 10.82 -13.65 -12.33
C LEU A 497 10.56 -12.44 -13.24
N ALA A 498 10.98 -12.46 -14.49
CA ALA A 498 10.83 -11.32 -15.40
C ALA A 498 9.36 -11.00 -15.72
N PRO A 499 8.49 -11.97 -16.10
CA PRO A 499 7.06 -11.71 -16.27
C PRO A 499 6.39 -11.23 -14.97
N PHE A 500 6.81 -11.75 -13.81
CA PHE A 500 6.28 -11.34 -12.52
C PHE A 500 6.63 -9.87 -12.20
N VAL A 501 7.88 -9.45 -12.47
CA VAL A 501 8.32 -8.05 -12.34
C VAL A 501 7.47 -7.14 -13.22
N ASP A 502 7.24 -7.51 -14.49
CA ASP A 502 6.44 -6.73 -15.44
C ASP A 502 5.00 -6.54 -14.94
N ASN A 503 4.37 -7.61 -14.47
CA ASN A 503 3.01 -7.56 -13.92
C ASN A 503 2.94 -6.67 -12.67
N LYS A 504 3.94 -6.75 -11.81
CA LYS A 504 4.01 -5.93 -10.59
C LYS A 504 4.22 -4.44 -10.93
N ILE A 505 5.10 -4.12 -11.89
CA ILE A 505 5.29 -2.74 -12.36
C ILE A 505 4.00 -2.19 -12.96
N ALA A 506 3.30 -2.96 -13.79
CA ALA A 506 2.03 -2.54 -14.37
C ALA A 506 0.96 -2.26 -13.29
N ALA A 507 0.91 -3.09 -12.24
CA ALA A 507 0.01 -2.87 -11.11
C ALA A 507 0.35 -1.60 -10.31
N ALA A 508 1.65 -1.29 -10.15
CA ALA A 508 2.08 -0.07 -9.48
C ALA A 508 1.77 1.18 -10.32
N GLU A 509 1.95 1.11 -11.64
CA GLU A 509 1.54 2.19 -12.56
C GLU A 509 0.04 2.47 -12.47
N GLU A 510 -0.78 1.43 -12.46
CA GLU A 510 -2.22 1.55 -12.33
C GLU A 510 -2.62 2.15 -10.97
N ALA A 511 -1.95 1.76 -9.88
CA ALA A 511 -2.19 2.32 -8.55
C ALA A 511 -1.92 3.84 -8.54
N VAL A 512 -0.77 4.28 -9.08
CA VAL A 512 -0.43 5.70 -9.22
C VAL A 512 -1.44 6.43 -10.11
N ALA A 513 -1.81 5.82 -11.26
CA ALA A 513 -2.73 6.43 -12.21
C ALA A 513 -4.15 6.64 -11.62
N ARG A 514 -4.61 5.70 -10.79
CA ARG A 514 -5.89 5.84 -10.06
C ARG A 514 -5.85 6.99 -9.07
N GLN A 515 -4.75 7.14 -8.33
CA GLN A 515 -4.60 8.27 -7.40
C GLN A 515 -4.63 9.61 -8.12
N GLN A 516 -4.05 9.69 -9.32
CA GLN A 516 -4.10 10.90 -10.14
C GLN A 516 -5.53 11.28 -10.56
N GLN A 517 -6.45 10.33 -10.71
CA GLN A 517 -7.87 10.62 -10.99
C GLN A 517 -8.58 11.25 -9.78
N GLU A 518 -8.13 10.91 -8.57
CA GLU A 518 -8.64 11.44 -7.31
C GLU A 518 -7.98 12.77 -6.90
N ASP A 519 -7.25 13.41 -7.81
CA ASP A 519 -6.45 14.62 -7.55
C ASP A 519 -5.40 14.42 -6.44
N ILE A 520 -4.85 13.20 -6.37
CA ILE A 520 -3.78 12.81 -5.46
C ILE A 520 -2.55 12.49 -6.30
N PHE A 521 -1.42 13.11 -5.97
CA PHE A 521 -0.15 12.78 -6.61
C PHE A 521 0.82 12.13 -5.61
N PRO A 522 0.96 10.79 -5.62
CA PRO A 522 1.88 10.07 -4.75
C PRO A 522 3.31 10.17 -5.29
N VAL A 523 4.02 11.23 -4.92
CA VAL A 523 5.35 11.57 -5.49
C VAL A 523 6.38 10.46 -5.32
N LEU A 524 6.40 9.75 -4.17
CA LEU A 524 7.30 8.62 -3.95
C LEU A 524 6.84 7.39 -4.73
N GLY A 525 5.53 7.14 -4.78
CA GLY A 525 4.98 6.03 -5.57
C GLY A 525 5.35 6.17 -7.05
N TYR A 526 5.13 7.34 -7.63
CA TYR A 526 5.52 7.63 -9.02
C TYR A 526 7.03 7.49 -9.24
N SER A 527 7.85 8.06 -8.36
CA SER A 527 9.32 8.00 -8.43
C SER A 527 9.84 6.56 -8.38
N TYR A 528 9.27 5.74 -7.52
CA TYR A 528 9.69 4.35 -7.38
C TYR A 528 9.24 3.46 -8.55
N VAL A 529 8.09 3.74 -9.19
CA VAL A 529 7.72 3.10 -10.46
C VAL A 529 8.77 3.42 -11.54
N GLU A 530 9.16 4.68 -11.67
CA GLU A 530 10.19 5.10 -12.65
C GLU A 530 11.52 4.36 -12.40
N TYR A 531 11.94 4.27 -11.14
CA TYR A 531 13.19 3.61 -10.78
C TYR A 531 13.13 2.09 -10.96
N ALA A 532 12.01 1.48 -10.62
CA ALA A 532 11.79 0.05 -10.85
C ALA A 532 11.94 -0.32 -12.33
N LYS A 533 11.37 0.49 -13.23
CA LYS A 533 11.55 0.33 -14.69
C LYS A 533 13.00 0.40 -15.12
N SER A 534 13.78 1.33 -14.56
CA SER A 534 15.20 1.46 -14.87
C SER A 534 16.06 0.29 -14.38
N LEU A 535 15.58 -0.42 -13.35
CA LEU A 535 16.30 -1.57 -12.75
C LEU A 535 15.85 -2.93 -13.31
N ARG A 536 14.75 -2.97 -14.06
CA ARG A 536 14.03 -4.18 -14.46
C ARG A 536 14.95 -5.23 -15.08
N ASP A 537 15.79 -4.84 -16.01
CA ASP A 537 16.64 -5.76 -16.79
C ASP A 537 17.97 -6.07 -16.10
N GLU A 538 18.51 -5.14 -15.31
CA GLU A 538 19.80 -5.29 -14.65
C GLU A 538 19.69 -5.93 -13.25
N ASN A 539 18.64 -5.58 -12.50
CA ASN A 539 18.44 -6.06 -11.14
C ASN A 539 16.94 -6.23 -10.86
N PRO A 540 16.33 -7.32 -11.35
CA PRO A 540 14.89 -7.55 -11.21
C PRO A 540 14.42 -7.64 -9.75
N VAL A 541 15.28 -8.10 -8.82
CA VAL A 541 14.95 -8.15 -7.39
C VAL A 541 14.83 -6.75 -6.81
N SER A 542 15.76 -5.86 -7.14
CA SER A 542 15.64 -4.44 -6.75
C SER A 542 14.46 -3.76 -7.44
N ALA A 543 14.17 -4.10 -8.70
CA ALA A 543 12.97 -3.59 -9.39
C ALA A 543 11.69 -3.98 -8.64
N LEU A 544 11.56 -5.23 -8.19
CA LEU A 544 10.44 -5.67 -7.35
C LEU A 544 10.35 -4.88 -6.04
N LEU A 545 11.49 -4.64 -5.37
CA LEU A 545 11.52 -3.90 -4.12
C LEU A 545 10.95 -2.48 -4.30
N TYR A 546 11.42 -1.77 -5.32
CA TYR A 546 10.90 -0.42 -5.59
C TYR A 546 9.46 -0.42 -6.09
N THR A 547 9.02 -1.49 -6.75
CA THR A 547 7.63 -1.65 -7.15
C THR A 547 6.72 -1.84 -5.93
N GLU A 548 7.12 -2.65 -4.95
CA GLU A 548 6.36 -2.80 -3.70
C GLU A 548 6.35 -1.50 -2.88
N TYR A 549 7.47 -0.76 -2.84
CA TYR A 549 7.48 0.59 -2.25
C TYR A 549 6.50 1.53 -2.96
N ALA A 550 6.44 1.46 -4.30
CA ALA A 550 5.50 2.25 -5.07
C ALA A 550 4.04 1.91 -4.73
N LEU A 551 3.70 0.62 -4.65
CA LEU A 551 2.36 0.15 -4.29
C LEU A 551 1.94 0.61 -2.89
N GLU A 552 2.79 0.40 -1.89
CA GLU A 552 2.49 0.74 -0.50
C GLU A 552 2.37 2.27 -0.30
N LEU A 553 3.22 3.06 -0.94
CA LEU A 553 3.23 4.51 -0.79
C LEU A 553 2.22 5.23 -1.70
N SER A 554 1.76 4.60 -2.79
CA SER A 554 0.71 5.19 -3.62
C SER A 554 -0.66 5.20 -2.93
N ASN A 555 -0.92 4.27 -2.00
CA ASN A 555 -2.23 4.08 -1.39
C ASN A 555 -2.29 4.58 0.07
N LEU A 556 -1.53 5.63 0.43
CA LEU A 556 -1.56 6.19 1.80
C LEU A 556 -2.90 6.86 2.16
N ASP A 557 -3.69 7.26 1.17
CA ASP A 557 -5.03 7.80 1.36
C ASP A 557 -5.99 6.80 2.05
N ASP A 558 -5.70 5.49 2.00
CA ASP A 558 -6.47 4.45 2.71
C ASP A 558 -6.44 4.63 4.24
N TYR A 559 -5.42 5.29 4.75
CA TYR A 559 -5.17 5.50 6.17
C TYR A 559 -5.54 6.91 6.62
N LEU A 560 -5.64 7.87 5.70
CA LEU A 560 -5.85 9.28 5.97
C LEU A 560 -7.34 9.66 5.84
N ARG A 561 -7.76 10.64 6.63
CA ARG A 561 -9.11 11.21 6.54
C ARG A 561 -9.08 12.39 5.57
N PRO A 562 -9.93 12.40 4.51
CA PRO A 562 -10.04 13.58 3.65
C PRO A 562 -10.60 14.75 4.45
N THR A 563 -10.07 15.96 4.21
CA THR A 563 -10.71 17.17 4.76
C THR A 563 -12.09 17.31 4.17
N LEU A 564 -13.11 17.36 5.01
CA LEU A 564 -14.47 17.61 4.58
C LEU A 564 -14.50 19.00 3.92
N SER A 565 -14.58 19.03 2.60
CA SER A 565 -15.01 20.23 1.89
C SER A 565 -16.39 20.60 2.48
N SER A 566 -16.59 21.87 2.82
CA SER A 566 -17.82 22.40 3.40
C SER A 566 -19.06 22.37 2.46
N ARG A 567 -19.01 21.59 1.40
CA ARG A 567 -20.20 21.07 0.75
C ARG A 567 -20.79 20.04 1.71
N THR A 568 -21.68 20.52 2.58
CA THR A 568 -22.66 19.68 3.27
C THR A 568 -23.33 18.83 2.20
N LEU A 569 -22.84 17.60 2.00
CA LEU A 569 -23.58 16.56 1.32
C LEU A 569 -24.82 16.33 2.19
N ILE A 570 -25.89 17.06 1.86
CA ILE A 570 -27.20 16.77 2.42
C ILE A 570 -27.44 15.31 2.06
N ARG A 571 -27.40 14.44 3.05
CA ARG A 571 -27.60 13.00 2.85
C ARG A 571 -28.87 12.82 2.05
N THR A 572 -28.81 12.06 0.97
CA THR A 572 -29.97 11.75 0.12
C THR A 572 -31.17 11.26 0.93
N GLU A 573 -30.91 10.55 2.03
CA GLU A 573 -31.89 10.13 3.03
C GLU A 573 -32.62 11.30 3.66
N VAL A 574 -31.89 12.34 4.10
CA VAL A 574 -32.48 13.53 4.73
C VAL A 574 -33.35 14.27 3.71
N VAL A 575 -32.92 14.36 2.45
CA VAL A 575 -33.71 14.94 1.36
C VAL A 575 -34.97 14.10 1.11
N LEU A 576 -34.86 12.78 1.05
CA LEU A 576 -35.98 11.87 0.85
C LEU A 576 -36.98 11.94 2.01
N ILE A 577 -36.50 11.96 3.26
CA ILE A 577 -37.35 12.11 4.45
C ILE A 577 -38.05 13.47 4.42
N PHE A 578 -37.34 14.55 4.08
CA PHE A 578 -37.90 15.89 3.97
C PHE A 578 -38.97 15.97 2.88
N VAL A 579 -38.70 15.40 1.69
CA VAL A 579 -39.67 15.32 0.59
C VAL A 579 -40.88 14.47 0.96
N ALA A 580 -40.67 13.33 1.64
CA ALA A 580 -41.77 12.51 2.15
C ALA A 580 -42.66 13.28 3.14
N GLY A 581 -42.04 14.02 4.06
CA GLY A 581 -42.76 14.87 5.02
C GLY A 581 -43.62 15.94 4.34
N ILE A 582 -43.05 16.61 3.30
CA ILE A 582 -43.82 17.61 2.51
C ILE A 582 -44.99 16.94 1.78
N LEU A 583 -44.79 15.80 1.13
CA LEU A 583 -45.85 15.09 0.41
C LEU A 583 -46.96 14.61 1.34
N ILE A 584 -46.64 14.11 2.53
CA ILE A 584 -47.60 13.72 3.54
C ILE A 584 -48.40 14.94 4.03
N GLY A 585 -47.72 16.06 4.28
CA GLY A 585 -48.35 17.32 4.69
C GLY A 585 -49.35 17.84 3.63
N LEU A 586 -48.95 17.81 2.34
CA LEU A 586 -49.85 18.20 1.24
C LEU A 586 -51.05 17.25 1.10
N LEU A 587 -50.83 15.95 1.30
CA LEU A 587 -51.91 14.94 1.27
C LEU A 587 -52.94 15.21 2.39
N CYS A 588 -52.45 15.46 3.62
CA CYS A 588 -53.32 15.79 4.74
C CYS A 588 -54.11 17.08 4.51
N ALA A 589 -53.49 18.12 3.96
CA ALA A 589 -54.16 19.39 3.63
C ALA A 589 -55.23 19.19 2.54
N GLU A 590 -54.97 18.42 1.51
CA GLU A 590 -55.96 18.13 0.45
C GLU A 590 -57.13 17.31 0.98
N VAL A 591 -56.88 16.28 1.79
CA VAL A 591 -57.91 15.48 2.46
C VAL A 591 -58.79 16.36 3.36
N TYR A 592 -58.16 17.24 4.17
CA TYR A 592 -58.89 18.19 5.03
C TYR A 592 -59.76 19.13 4.21
N HIS A 593 -59.25 19.69 3.12
CA HIS A 593 -60.00 20.55 2.22
C HIS A 593 -61.21 19.85 1.59
N GLN A 594 -61.06 18.60 1.16
CA GLN A 594 -62.15 17.80 0.60
C GLN A 594 -63.21 17.48 1.65
N LEU A 595 -62.82 17.10 2.88
CA LEU A 595 -63.76 16.84 3.99
C LEU A 595 -64.53 18.11 4.38
N ARG A 596 -63.87 19.28 4.41
CA ARG A 596 -64.50 20.56 4.68
C ARG A 596 -65.51 20.93 3.60
N THR A 597 -65.20 20.69 2.34
CA THR A 597 -66.09 20.93 1.18
C THR A 597 -67.32 20.02 1.22
N ILE A 598 -67.16 18.74 1.58
CA ILE A 598 -68.24 17.76 1.74
C ILE A 598 -69.13 18.20 2.91
N ALA A 599 -68.56 18.61 4.06
CA ALA A 599 -69.32 19.10 5.21
C ALA A 599 -70.11 20.39 4.91
N HIS A 600 -69.51 21.30 4.13
CA HIS A 600 -70.17 22.52 3.69
C HIS A 600 -71.36 22.23 2.75
N ASN A 601 -71.17 21.34 1.79
CA ASN A 601 -72.21 20.91 0.84
C ASN A 601 -73.33 20.14 1.53
N ARG A 602 -73.07 19.38 2.61
CA ARG A 602 -74.11 18.74 3.44
C ARG A 602 -74.94 19.78 4.26
N LYS A 603 -74.27 20.83 4.77
CA LYS A 603 -74.97 21.92 5.48
C LYS A 603 -75.85 22.75 4.55
N THR A 604 -75.42 23.00 3.32
CA THR A 604 -76.22 23.75 2.33
C THR A 604 -77.37 22.93 1.78
N ARG A 605 -77.25 21.61 1.68
CA ARG A 605 -78.34 20.70 1.30
C ARG A 605 -79.44 20.60 2.39
N LYS A 606 -79.07 20.59 3.70
CA LYS A 606 -79.99 20.59 4.84
C LYS A 606 -80.73 21.93 5.02
N LYS A 607 -80.30 23.01 4.42
CA LYS A 607 -81.00 24.31 4.44
C LYS A 607 -81.94 24.51 3.25
N ARG A 608 -81.98 23.60 2.28
CA ARG A 608 -82.86 23.63 1.08
C ARG A 608 -83.99 22.59 1.12
N THR A 609 -84.03 21.70 2.13
CA THR A 609 -85.15 20.92 2.58
C THR A 609 -85.76 21.51 3.78
#